data_662afe71a0d306a1c96525ab4c674d03
#
_entry.id   662afe71a0d306a1c96525ab4c674d03
#
_cell.length_a   1.000
_cell.length_b   1.000
_cell.length_c   1.000
_cell.angle_alpha   90.00
_cell.angle_beta   90.00
_cell.angle_gamma   90.00
#
_symmetry.space_group_name_H-M   'P 1'
#
loop_
_entity.id
_entity.type
_entity.pdbx_description
1 polymer ?
#
loop_
_entity_poly.entity_id
_entity_poly.type
_entity_poly.pdbx_seq_one_letter_code
_entity_poly.pdbx_strand_id
1 'polypeptide(L)'
;MSEITTCALGSPVVRQARVGSLIAAVRRAHDSRRGFGNLAAVTDQLVSTDLVPVAELIDLRDRRAFVTGGGRGIGAAIATRLVEAGATVTIGDIDAGAARSADHIGAEFAHCDITKAADVDAAVRVAAGGDGRLDILVNNAGIFPTTGPMLDADDDFVSRLLDVNVRSTFSVAREAARHMPAGGSIVNLASIAALGGGANISAYAASKAAVVSLTRAFARELGPKGIRVNAVAPGVIDTPGVQDQLGPLKASGVDIESRISANPLGQVGQPDHVARVVLFLVSDLAAFVTGHVLVVDGGATA
;
A
#
# COMPACT_ATOMS: atom_id res chain seq x y z
N MET A 1 40.68 -27.70 -14.54
CA MET A 1 39.30 -28.24 -14.57
C MET A 1 38.96 -28.57 -13.13
N SER A 2 38.25 -27.71 -12.45
CA SER A 2 37.66 -27.93 -11.15
C SER A 2 36.28 -27.33 -11.15
N GLU A 3 35.31 -28.21 -10.89
CA GLU A 3 33.87 -27.93 -10.90
C GLU A 3 33.50 -26.96 -9.76
N ILE A 4 32.83 -25.88 -10.10
CA ILE A 4 32.17 -25.00 -9.14
C ILE A 4 30.78 -25.54 -8.92
N THR A 5 30.57 -26.19 -7.79
CA THR A 5 29.25 -26.67 -7.34
C THR A 5 28.42 -25.45 -6.88
N THR A 6 27.39 -25.12 -7.63
CA THR A 6 26.36 -24.14 -7.26
C THR A 6 25.56 -24.65 -6.06
N CYS A 7 25.70 -24.02 -4.92
CA CYS A 7 24.92 -24.31 -3.72
C CYS A 7 23.55 -23.63 -3.83
N ALA A 8 22.47 -24.42 -3.88
CA ALA A 8 21.09 -23.99 -3.95
C ALA A 8 20.69 -23.20 -2.68
N LEU A 9 20.15 -22.00 -2.88
CA LEU A 9 19.63 -21.12 -1.83
C LEU A 9 18.39 -21.76 -1.17
N GLY A 10 18.48 -21.95 0.14
CA GLY A 10 17.48 -22.64 0.95
C GLY A 10 16.12 -21.92 1.05
N SER A 11 15.09 -22.74 1.15
CA SER A 11 13.68 -22.39 1.27
C SER A 11 13.36 -21.49 2.51
N PRO A 12 12.22 -20.76 2.51
CA PRO A 12 11.75 -19.91 3.64
C PRO A 12 11.70 -20.63 4.99
N VAL A 13 11.48 -21.94 5.00
CA VAL A 13 11.44 -22.79 6.21
C VAL A 13 12.79 -22.82 6.92
N VAL A 14 13.90 -22.76 6.18
CA VAL A 14 15.27 -22.74 6.77
C VAL A 14 15.54 -21.40 7.47
N ARG A 15 14.97 -20.29 6.98
CA ARG A 15 15.09 -18.96 7.63
C ARG A 15 14.32 -18.91 8.96
N GLN A 16 13.12 -19.47 9.04
CA GLN A 16 12.35 -19.53 10.30
C GLN A 16 13.02 -20.40 11.37
N ALA A 17 13.64 -21.51 10.98
CA ALA A 17 14.38 -22.36 11.91
C ALA A 17 15.60 -21.64 12.52
N ARG A 18 16.30 -20.78 11.76
CA ARG A 18 17.43 -19.98 12.27
C ARG A 18 16.99 -18.91 13.27
N VAL A 19 15.87 -18.21 13.02
CA VAL A 19 15.31 -17.21 13.96
C VAL A 19 14.83 -17.86 15.25
N GLY A 20 14.20 -19.01 15.18
CA GLY A 20 13.79 -19.79 16.36
C GLY A 20 14.97 -20.22 17.23
N SER A 21 16.09 -20.64 16.62
CA SER A 21 17.31 -21.01 17.34
C SER A 21 18.01 -19.81 17.97
N LEU A 22 17.97 -18.64 17.33
CA LEU A 22 18.53 -17.38 17.84
C LEU A 22 17.74 -16.87 19.06
N ILE A 23 16.39 -16.84 18.98
CA ILE A 23 15.52 -16.47 20.12
C ILE A 23 15.74 -17.43 21.29
N ALA A 24 15.89 -18.74 21.03
CA ALA A 24 16.20 -19.72 22.07
C ALA A 24 17.60 -19.53 22.66
N ALA A 25 18.59 -19.10 21.87
CA ALA A 25 19.94 -18.78 22.35
C ALA A 25 19.97 -17.51 23.20
N VAL A 26 19.26 -16.46 22.80
CA VAL A 26 19.12 -15.19 23.56
C VAL A 26 18.35 -15.42 24.88
N ARG A 27 17.29 -16.23 24.89
CA ARG A 27 16.58 -16.59 26.12
C ARG A 27 17.47 -17.39 27.09
N ARG A 28 18.26 -18.37 26.59
CA ARG A 28 19.21 -19.13 27.43
C ARG A 28 20.32 -18.26 27.99
N ALA A 29 20.80 -17.27 27.24
CA ALA A 29 21.80 -16.30 27.72
C ALA A 29 21.23 -15.33 28.78
N HIS A 30 19.94 -15.00 28.73
CA HIS A 30 19.24 -14.17 29.71
C HIS A 30 18.98 -14.92 31.02
N ASP A 31 18.67 -16.24 30.98
CA ASP A 31 18.39 -17.07 32.16
C ASP A 31 19.66 -17.52 32.91
N SER A 32 20.83 -17.48 32.26
CA SER A 32 22.10 -17.79 32.92
C SER A 32 22.75 -16.51 33.46
N ARG A 33 22.57 -16.22 34.74
CA ARG A 33 23.27 -15.13 35.48
C ARG A 33 24.80 -15.34 35.58
N ARG A 34 25.46 -15.86 34.57
CA ARG A 34 26.90 -16.03 34.50
C ARG A 34 27.46 -15.32 33.27
N GLY A 35 28.14 -14.21 33.57
CA GLY A 35 29.22 -13.57 32.81
C GLY A 35 29.05 -13.38 31.30
N PHE A 36 29.18 -12.16 30.84
CA PHE A 36 29.28 -11.69 29.44
C PHE A 36 30.42 -12.34 28.62
N GLY A 37 30.66 -13.60 28.77
CA GLY A 37 31.80 -14.35 28.23
C GLY A 37 31.63 -14.95 26.85
N ASN A 38 30.79 -14.43 25.97
CA ASN A 38 30.87 -14.75 24.53
C ASN A 38 29.98 -13.87 23.64
N LEU A 39 29.97 -12.56 23.86
CA LEU A 39 29.33 -11.62 22.94
C LEU A 39 29.91 -11.71 21.51
N ALA A 40 31.20 -12.01 21.36
CA ALA A 40 31.87 -12.14 20.07
C ALA A 40 31.31 -13.29 19.23
N ALA A 41 30.99 -14.43 19.84
CA ALA A 41 30.40 -15.59 19.11
C ALA A 41 28.92 -15.34 18.74
N VAL A 42 28.20 -14.48 19.47
CA VAL A 42 26.82 -14.07 19.14
C VAL A 42 26.86 -13.00 18.03
N THR A 43 27.83 -12.10 18.02
CA THR A 43 28.01 -11.12 16.96
C THR A 43 28.45 -11.74 15.64
N ASP A 44 29.30 -12.75 15.62
CA ASP A 44 29.67 -13.47 14.38
C ASP A 44 28.48 -14.25 13.75
N GLN A 45 27.51 -14.67 14.54
CA GLN A 45 26.26 -15.27 14.02
C GLN A 45 25.23 -14.21 13.54
N LEU A 46 25.35 -12.96 13.98
CA LEU A 46 24.47 -11.85 13.60
C LEU A 46 24.95 -11.13 12.33
N VAL A 47 26.20 -11.27 11.96
CA VAL A 47 26.78 -10.67 10.75
C VAL A 47 26.96 -11.76 9.68
N SER A 48 25.86 -12.41 9.28
CA SER A 48 25.81 -12.99 7.94
C SER A 48 25.74 -11.84 6.96
N THR A 49 26.86 -11.48 6.36
CA THR A 49 27.02 -10.38 5.38
C THR A 49 26.49 -10.77 3.99
N ASP A 50 25.67 -11.79 3.86
CA ASP A 50 24.98 -12.12 2.63
C ASP A 50 23.81 -11.13 2.42
N LEU A 51 24.17 -9.89 2.11
CA LEU A 51 23.19 -8.86 1.74
C LEU A 51 22.56 -9.24 0.40
N VAL A 52 21.22 -9.26 0.39
CA VAL A 52 20.47 -9.41 -0.85
C VAL A 52 20.70 -8.15 -1.70
N PRO A 53 21.06 -8.28 -2.99
CA PRO A 53 21.22 -7.14 -3.88
C PRO A 53 19.95 -6.27 -3.92
N VAL A 54 20.12 -4.94 -3.98
CA VAL A 54 18.98 -4.01 -3.98
C VAL A 54 18.01 -4.29 -5.14
N ALA A 55 18.54 -4.70 -6.30
CA ALA A 55 17.72 -5.05 -7.45
C ALA A 55 16.78 -6.25 -7.18
N GLU A 56 17.21 -7.20 -6.33
CA GLU A 56 16.37 -8.33 -5.93
C GLU A 56 15.33 -7.93 -4.88
N LEU A 57 15.63 -6.91 -4.05
CA LEU A 57 14.69 -6.42 -3.03
C LEU A 57 13.47 -5.69 -3.62
N ILE A 58 13.61 -5.12 -4.83
CA ILE A 58 12.51 -4.44 -5.54
C ILE A 58 11.88 -5.31 -6.63
N ASP A 59 12.41 -6.50 -6.87
CA ASP A 59 11.92 -7.42 -7.89
C ASP A 59 10.57 -8.02 -7.47
N LEU A 60 9.55 -7.85 -8.32
CA LEU A 60 8.22 -8.36 -8.11
C LEU A 60 7.83 -9.47 -9.10
N ARG A 61 8.81 -10.07 -9.80
CA ARG A 61 8.55 -11.23 -10.66
C ARG A 61 7.86 -12.33 -9.87
N ASP A 62 6.93 -13.02 -10.48
CA ASP A 62 6.09 -14.06 -9.87
C ASP A 62 5.16 -13.55 -8.75
N ARG A 63 5.00 -12.22 -8.59
CA ARG A 63 4.02 -11.61 -7.69
C ARG A 63 2.79 -11.17 -8.48
N ARG A 64 1.60 -11.47 -7.94
CA ARG A 64 0.31 -10.99 -8.47
C ARG A 64 -0.18 -9.81 -7.66
N ALA A 65 -0.56 -8.73 -8.35
CA ALA A 65 -0.99 -7.49 -7.73
C ALA A 65 -2.39 -7.10 -8.19
N PHE A 66 -3.22 -6.63 -7.27
CA PHE A 66 -4.51 -6.03 -7.54
C PHE A 66 -4.50 -4.56 -7.14
N VAL A 67 -4.81 -3.66 -8.08
CA VAL A 67 -4.87 -2.21 -7.86
C VAL A 67 -6.27 -1.72 -8.12
N THR A 68 -7.00 -1.28 -7.09
CA THR A 68 -8.34 -0.70 -7.26
C THR A 68 -8.27 0.76 -7.70
N GLY A 69 -9.18 1.18 -8.59
CA GLY A 69 -9.14 2.53 -9.18
C GLY A 69 -7.87 2.76 -9.99
N GLY A 70 -7.40 1.70 -10.70
CA GLY A 70 -6.12 1.71 -11.41
C GLY A 70 -6.18 2.33 -12.80
N GLY A 71 -7.34 2.77 -13.29
CA GLY A 71 -7.51 3.25 -14.66
C GLY A 71 -6.90 4.62 -14.94
N ARG A 72 -6.68 5.45 -13.91
CA ARG A 72 -6.13 6.82 -14.07
C ARG A 72 -5.40 7.31 -12.80
N GLY A 73 -4.70 8.43 -12.93
CA GLY A 73 -4.09 9.14 -11.81
C GLY A 73 -3.10 8.30 -11.01
N ILE A 74 -3.21 8.35 -9.68
CA ILE A 74 -2.30 7.63 -8.76
C ILE A 74 -2.35 6.12 -9.01
N GLY A 75 -3.55 5.55 -9.17
CA GLY A 75 -3.72 4.12 -9.37
C GLY A 75 -3.03 3.62 -10.66
N ALA A 76 -3.15 4.34 -11.76
CA ALA A 76 -2.48 4.01 -13.01
C ALA A 76 -0.95 4.08 -12.87
N ALA A 77 -0.43 5.13 -12.21
CA ALA A 77 1.00 5.24 -11.95
C ALA A 77 1.52 4.10 -11.07
N ILE A 78 0.75 3.70 -10.04
CA ILE A 78 1.09 2.54 -9.22
C ILE A 78 1.13 1.27 -10.06
N ALA A 79 0.08 0.99 -10.84
CA ALA A 79 0.02 -0.19 -11.70
C ALA A 79 1.21 -0.25 -12.66
N THR A 80 1.58 0.89 -13.28
CA THR A 80 2.76 1.00 -14.16
C THR A 80 4.04 0.60 -13.42
N ARG A 81 4.30 1.13 -12.23
CA ARG A 81 5.51 0.82 -11.46
C ARG A 81 5.57 -0.63 -11.01
N LEU A 82 4.42 -1.25 -10.69
CA LEU A 82 4.36 -2.65 -10.32
C LEU A 82 4.64 -3.56 -11.54
N VAL A 83 4.12 -3.23 -12.72
CA VAL A 83 4.43 -3.93 -13.97
C VAL A 83 5.92 -3.80 -14.32
N GLU A 84 6.48 -2.59 -14.25
CA GLU A 84 7.92 -2.36 -14.49
C GLU A 84 8.82 -3.15 -13.52
N ALA A 85 8.36 -3.37 -12.30
CA ALA A 85 9.07 -4.21 -11.32
C ALA A 85 8.85 -5.72 -11.52
N GLY A 86 8.09 -6.13 -12.54
CA GLY A 86 7.89 -7.52 -12.94
C GLY A 86 6.61 -8.19 -12.42
N ALA A 87 5.74 -7.47 -11.69
CA ALA A 87 4.49 -8.06 -11.20
C ALA A 87 3.48 -8.31 -12.33
N THR A 88 2.69 -9.38 -12.21
CA THR A 88 1.43 -9.53 -12.95
C THR A 88 0.38 -8.67 -12.27
N VAL A 89 -0.09 -7.61 -12.93
CA VAL A 89 -0.99 -6.61 -12.35
C VAL A 89 -2.38 -6.74 -12.94
N THR A 90 -3.41 -6.76 -12.10
CA THR A 90 -4.81 -6.58 -12.49
C THR A 90 -5.29 -5.22 -11.98
N ILE A 91 -5.83 -4.40 -12.87
CA ILE A 91 -6.49 -3.14 -12.55
C ILE A 91 -7.98 -3.40 -12.35
N GLY A 92 -8.51 -3.08 -11.15
CA GLY A 92 -9.94 -3.04 -10.87
C GLY A 92 -10.46 -1.61 -10.99
N ASP A 93 -11.42 -1.35 -11.88
CA ASP A 93 -12.03 -0.02 -12.02
C ASP A 93 -13.50 -0.13 -12.40
N ILE A 94 -14.30 0.86 -11.99
CA ILE A 94 -15.71 0.96 -12.38
C ILE A 94 -15.85 1.49 -13.82
N ASP A 95 -14.86 2.25 -14.29
CA ASP A 95 -14.83 2.77 -15.65
C ASP A 95 -14.26 1.70 -16.61
N ALA A 96 -15.11 1.22 -17.52
CA ALA A 96 -14.67 0.28 -18.56
C ALA A 96 -13.55 0.84 -19.47
N GLY A 97 -13.42 2.17 -19.57
CA GLY A 97 -12.31 2.82 -20.27
C GLY A 97 -10.93 2.49 -19.69
N ALA A 98 -10.86 2.06 -18.43
CA ALA A 98 -9.64 1.62 -17.78
C ALA A 98 -9.00 0.38 -18.44
N ALA A 99 -9.76 -0.41 -19.22
CA ALA A 99 -9.23 -1.52 -20.00
C ALA A 99 -8.12 -1.06 -20.97
N ARG A 100 -8.30 0.11 -21.62
CA ARG A 100 -7.27 0.67 -22.51
C ARG A 100 -6.00 1.09 -21.75
N SER A 101 -6.18 1.59 -20.53
CA SER A 101 -5.03 1.93 -19.67
C SER A 101 -4.28 0.68 -19.25
N ALA A 102 -4.99 -0.39 -18.93
CA ALA A 102 -4.43 -1.69 -18.58
C ALA A 102 -3.61 -2.26 -19.76
N ASP A 103 -4.21 -2.32 -20.95
CA ASP A 103 -3.54 -2.80 -22.18
C ASP A 103 -2.25 -2.02 -22.47
N HIS A 104 -2.30 -0.68 -22.31
CA HIS A 104 -1.14 0.19 -22.60
C HIS A 104 0.07 -0.11 -21.70
N ILE A 105 -0.14 -0.51 -20.46
CA ILE A 105 0.93 -0.81 -19.50
C ILE A 105 1.22 -2.31 -19.36
N GLY A 106 0.51 -3.18 -20.08
CA GLY A 106 0.68 -4.63 -19.99
C GLY A 106 0.04 -5.23 -18.72
N ALA A 107 -1.02 -4.61 -18.19
CA ALA A 107 -1.80 -5.13 -17.07
C ALA A 107 -3.12 -5.77 -17.55
N GLU A 108 -3.73 -6.59 -16.70
CA GLU A 108 -5.09 -7.11 -16.89
C GLU A 108 -6.13 -6.09 -16.38
N PHE A 109 -7.35 -6.16 -16.92
CA PHE A 109 -8.47 -5.35 -16.46
C PHE A 109 -9.59 -6.24 -15.90
N ALA A 110 -10.13 -5.85 -14.75
CA ALA A 110 -11.35 -6.41 -14.18
C ALA A 110 -12.32 -5.26 -13.84
N HIS A 111 -13.54 -5.29 -14.40
CA HIS A 111 -14.58 -4.35 -13.96
C HIS A 111 -14.87 -4.57 -12.48
N CYS A 112 -14.82 -3.50 -11.68
CA CYS A 112 -14.99 -3.59 -10.22
C CYS A 112 -15.59 -2.31 -9.65
N ASP A 113 -16.88 -2.37 -9.30
CA ASP A 113 -17.47 -1.43 -8.35
C ASP A 113 -17.15 -1.92 -6.94
N ILE A 114 -16.20 -1.26 -6.26
CA ILE A 114 -15.73 -1.67 -4.92
C ILE A 114 -16.82 -1.63 -3.85
N THR A 115 -17.96 -0.98 -4.12
CA THR A 115 -19.13 -0.96 -3.21
C THR A 115 -19.97 -2.21 -3.30
N LYS A 116 -19.77 -3.04 -4.34
CA LYS A 116 -20.51 -4.28 -4.61
C LYS A 116 -19.68 -5.51 -4.28
N ALA A 117 -20.13 -6.28 -3.31
CA ALA A 117 -19.40 -7.48 -2.86
C ALA A 117 -19.14 -8.50 -3.97
N ALA A 118 -20.10 -8.66 -4.89
CA ALA A 118 -19.98 -9.60 -6.01
C ALA A 118 -18.89 -9.16 -7.01
N ASP A 119 -18.79 -7.85 -7.31
CA ASP A 119 -17.77 -7.31 -8.19
C ASP A 119 -16.38 -7.45 -7.55
N VAL A 120 -16.25 -7.18 -6.24
CA VAL A 120 -15.00 -7.34 -5.48
C VAL A 120 -14.54 -8.80 -5.50
N ASP A 121 -15.42 -9.76 -5.21
CA ASP A 121 -15.12 -11.19 -5.26
C ASP A 121 -14.65 -11.62 -6.66
N ALA A 122 -15.38 -11.22 -7.71
CA ALA A 122 -15.02 -11.53 -9.08
C ALA A 122 -13.66 -10.94 -9.49
N ALA A 123 -13.41 -9.67 -9.19
CA ALA A 123 -12.16 -8.98 -9.53
C ALA A 123 -10.95 -9.54 -8.77
N VAL A 124 -11.11 -9.87 -7.48
CA VAL A 124 -10.05 -10.49 -6.68
C VAL A 124 -9.71 -11.88 -7.22
N ARG A 125 -10.68 -12.67 -7.67
CA ARG A 125 -10.41 -13.97 -8.31
C ARG A 125 -9.66 -13.83 -9.63
N VAL A 126 -10.01 -12.84 -10.45
CA VAL A 126 -9.24 -12.54 -11.67
C VAL A 126 -7.80 -12.23 -11.30
N ALA A 127 -7.57 -11.33 -10.35
CA ALA A 127 -6.24 -10.93 -9.90
C ALA A 127 -5.44 -12.09 -9.27
N ALA A 128 -6.12 -12.99 -8.55
CA ALA A 128 -5.49 -14.18 -7.96
C ALA A 128 -5.14 -15.25 -8.99
N GLY A 129 -5.72 -15.21 -10.19
CA GLY A 129 -5.44 -16.15 -11.27
C GLY A 129 -5.84 -17.59 -10.97
N GLY A 130 -5.38 -18.52 -11.80
CA GLY A 130 -5.78 -19.93 -11.75
C GLY A 130 -5.27 -20.69 -10.52
N ASP A 131 -4.22 -20.24 -9.87
CA ASP A 131 -3.66 -20.79 -8.64
C ASP A 131 -4.28 -20.19 -7.36
N GLY A 132 -5.14 -19.20 -7.51
CA GLY A 132 -5.85 -18.57 -6.41
C GLY A 132 -4.95 -17.74 -5.47
N ARG A 133 -3.79 -17.27 -5.94
CA ARG A 133 -2.80 -16.55 -5.15
C ARG A 133 -2.75 -15.07 -5.51
N LEU A 134 -2.88 -14.20 -4.52
CA LEU A 134 -2.70 -12.76 -4.64
C LEU A 134 -1.61 -12.30 -3.65
N ASP A 135 -0.56 -11.64 -4.12
CA ASP A 135 0.56 -11.23 -3.27
C ASP A 135 0.43 -9.78 -2.80
N ILE A 136 -0.13 -8.91 -3.63
CA ILE A 136 -0.15 -7.47 -3.42
C ILE A 136 -1.58 -6.94 -3.64
N LEU A 137 -2.08 -6.19 -2.65
CA LEU A 137 -3.27 -5.37 -2.81
C LEU A 137 -2.92 -3.90 -2.65
N VAL A 138 -3.38 -3.06 -3.58
CA VAL A 138 -3.39 -1.61 -3.41
C VAL A 138 -4.83 -1.11 -3.41
N ASN A 139 -5.34 -0.74 -2.23
CA ASN A 139 -6.62 -0.07 -2.06
C ASN A 139 -6.47 1.42 -2.40
N ASN A 140 -6.56 1.75 -3.69
CA ASN A 140 -6.43 3.11 -4.18
C ASN A 140 -7.78 3.75 -4.53
N ALA A 141 -8.76 2.97 -4.98
CA ALA A 141 -10.09 3.49 -5.33
C ALA A 141 -10.70 4.28 -4.17
N GLY A 142 -11.26 5.43 -4.49
CA GLY A 142 -11.89 6.32 -3.52
C GLY A 142 -12.40 7.58 -4.17
N ILE A 143 -13.24 8.32 -3.47
CA ILE A 143 -13.78 9.61 -3.91
C ILE A 143 -13.25 10.72 -3.02
N PHE A 144 -12.96 11.86 -3.65
CA PHE A 144 -12.57 13.12 -3.00
C PHE A 144 -13.47 14.23 -3.50
N PRO A 145 -14.68 14.35 -3.00
CA PRO A 145 -15.50 15.50 -3.26
C PRO A 145 -15.35 16.54 -2.16
N THR A 146 -15.53 17.79 -2.52
CA THR A 146 -15.72 18.85 -1.53
C THR A 146 -17.08 18.68 -0.85
N THR A 147 -17.08 18.59 0.48
CA THR A 147 -18.33 18.48 1.25
C THR A 147 -19.02 19.84 1.47
N GLY A 148 -18.30 20.93 1.21
CA GLY A 148 -18.76 22.25 1.66
C GLY A 148 -18.70 22.43 3.17
N PRO A 149 -19.26 23.52 3.71
CA PRO A 149 -19.36 23.74 5.15
C PRO A 149 -20.08 22.57 5.83
N MET A 150 -19.65 22.21 7.03
CA MET A 150 -20.23 21.09 7.78
C MET A 150 -21.75 21.21 7.99
N LEU A 151 -22.24 22.45 8.18
CA LEU A 151 -23.66 22.70 8.41
C LEU A 151 -24.55 22.46 7.18
N ASP A 152 -23.94 22.46 5.99
CA ASP A 152 -24.64 22.29 4.70
C ASP A 152 -24.39 20.90 4.11
N ALA A 153 -23.69 20.01 4.85
CA ALA A 153 -23.36 18.67 4.37
C ALA A 153 -24.62 17.81 4.26
N ASP A 154 -24.80 17.17 3.10
CA ASP A 154 -25.86 16.21 2.85
C ASP A 154 -25.52 14.84 3.45
N ASP A 155 -26.44 14.27 4.23
CA ASP A 155 -26.25 12.97 4.89
C ASP A 155 -26.09 11.81 3.89
N ASP A 156 -26.81 11.81 2.77
CA ASP A 156 -26.69 10.80 1.72
C ASP A 156 -25.29 10.85 1.08
N PHE A 157 -24.81 12.06 0.88
CA PHE A 157 -23.46 12.27 0.37
C PHE A 157 -22.38 11.78 1.36
N VAL A 158 -22.52 12.09 2.64
CA VAL A 158 -21.61 11.62 3.70
C VAL A 158 -21.62 10.08 3.77
N SER A 159 -22.82 9.48 3.74
CA SER A 159 -23.01 8.03 3.74
C SER A 159 -22.32 7.37 2.55
N ARG A 160 -22.52 7.91 1.33
CA ARG A 160 -21.86 7.43 0.11
C ARG A 160 -20.33 7.53 0.20
N LEU A 161 -19.82 8.61 0.75
CA LEU A 161 -18.37 8.84 0.91
C LEU A 161 -17.76 7.81 1.86
N LEU A 162 -18.42 7.54 2.99
CA LEU A 162 -17.98 6.52 3.95
C LEU A 162 -18.10 5.12 3.36
N ASP A 163 -19.13 4.85 2.59
CA ASP A 163 -19.33 3.58 1.90
C ASP A 163 -18.19 3.29 0.92
N VAL A 164 -17.86 4.25 0.07
CA VAL A 164 -16.78 4.12 -0.92
C VAL A 164 -15.40 4.09 -0.26
N ASN A 165 -15.09 5.02 0.64
CA ASN A 165 -13.72 5.18 1.14
C ASN A 165 -13.38 4.25 2.31
N VAL A 166 -14.37 3.84 3.11
CA VAL A 166 -14.12 3.09 4.36
C VAL A 166 -14.61 1.65 4.24
N ARG A 167 -15.94 1.46 4.06
CA ARG A 167 -16.52 0.11 3.98
C ARG A 167 -15.90 -0.69 2.84
N SER A 168 -15.72 -0.07 1.67
CA SER A 168 -15.12 -0.76 0.53
C SER A 168 -13.65 -1.11 0.75
N THR A 169 -12.85 -0.20 1.34
CA THR A 169 -11.46 -0.52 1.72
C THR A 169 -11.39 -1.75 2.63
N PHE A 170 -12.29 -1.84 3.62
CA PHE A 170 -12.39 -3.01 4.48
C PHE A 170 -12.77 -4.27 3.69
N SER A 171 -13.80 -4.18 2.84
CA SER A 171 -14.34 -5.33 2.10
C SER A 171 -13.34 -5.89 1.10
N VAL A 172 -12.65 -5.03 0.35
CA VAL A 172 -11.61 -5.43 -0.60
C VAL A 172 -10.42 -6.05 0.12
N ALA A 173 -9.93 -5.42 1.21
CA ALA A 173 -8.84 -5.97 2.00
C ALA A 173 -9.16 -7.35 2.58
N ARG A 174 -10.39 -7.53 3.11
CA ARG A 174 -10.87 -8.81 3.64
C ARG A 174 -10.90 -9.89 2.57
N GLU A 175 -11.40 -9.59 1.38
CA GLU A 175 -11.49 -10.56 0.29
C GLU A 175 -10.10 -10.91 -0.22
N ALA A 176 -9.24 -9.92 -0.50
CA ALA A 176 -7.87 -10.13 -0.94
C ALA A 176 -7.06 -10.97 0.07
N ALA A 177 -7.18 -10.71 1.37
CA ALA A 177 -6.45 -11.41 2.41
C ALA A 177 -6.76 -12.93 2.50
N ARG A 178 -7.87 -13.40 1.92
CA ARG A 178 -8.20 -14.83 1.80
C ARG A 178 -7.33 -15.55 0.79
N HIS A 179 -6.81 -14.80 -0.18
CA HIS A 179 -5.97 -15.27 -1.27
C HIS A 179 -4.48 -15.02 -1.04
N MET A 180 -4.14 -14.30 0.05
CA MET A 180 -2.75 -13.89 0.30
C MET A 180 -1.95 -14.95 1.03
N PRO A 181 -0.76 -15.33 0.49
CA PRO A 181 0.22 -16.15 1.19
C PRO A 181 0.99 -15.34 2.24
N ALA A 182 1.81 -16.02 3.05
CA ALA A 182 2.84 -15.37 3.83
C ALA A 182 3.81 -14.60 2.91
N GLY A 183 4.18 -13.37 3.30
CA GLY A 183 4.94 -12.44 2.47
C GLY A 183 4.05 -11.48 1.66
N GLY A 184 2.73 -11.60 1.75
CA GLY A 184 1.79 -10.68 1.13
C GLY A 184 1.89 -9.25 1.66
N SER A 185 1.45 -8.28 0.85
CA SER A 185 1.48 -6.85 1.22
C SER A 185 0.21 -6.12 0.78
N ILE A 186 -0.39 -5.36 1.71
CA ILE A 186 -1.54 -4.48 1.46
C ILE A 186 -1.09 -3.03 1.65
N VAL A 187 -1.38 -2.17 0.69
CA VAL A 187 -1.18 -0.72 0.80
C VAL A 187 -2.51 0.00 0.62
N ASN A 188 -2.90 0.80 1.60
CA ASN A 188 -4.11 1.60 1.57
C ASN A 188 -3.79 3.07 1.24
N LEU A 189 -4.54 3.70 0.33
CA LEU A 189 -4.41 5.13 0.04
C LEU A 189 -5.24 5.94 1.06
N ALA A 190 -4.52 6.53 2.02
CA ALA A 190 -5.04 7.53 2.95
C ALA A 190 -4.99 8.94 2.32
N SER A 191 -4.70 9.97 3.10
CA SER A 191 -4.46 11.36 2.70
C SER A 191 -3.85 12.11 3.87
N ILE A 192 -3.12 13.19 3.62
CA ILE A 192 -2.72 14.14 4.69
C ILE A 192 -3.93 14.75 5.42
N ALA A 193 -5.10 14.81 4.77
CA ALA A 193 -6.35 15.21 5.42
C ALA A 193 -6.71 14.33 6.64
N ALA A 194 -6.25 13.08 6.66
CA ALA A 194 -6.42 12.17 7.79
C ALA A 194 -5.64 12.60 9.05
N LEU A 195 -4.62 13.43 8.90
CA LEU A 195 -3.66 13.77 9.96
C LEU A 195 -4.01 15.10 10.65
N GLY A 196 -4.59 16.06 9.89
CA GLY A 196 -4.88 17.39 10.41
C GLY A 196 -6.32 17.86 10.20
N GLY A 197 -7.13 17.13 9.43
CA GLY A 197 -8.47 17.60 9.04
C GLY A 197 -8.40 18.74 8.01
N GLY A 198 -9.48 19.49 7.89
CA GLY A 198 -9.58 20.67 7.04
C GLY A 198 -11.01 21.20 6.94
N ALA A 199 -11.16 22.51 6.82
CA ALA A 199 -12.45 23.11 6.54
C ALA A 199 -13.01 22.60 5.20
N ASN A 200 -14.32 22.43 5.10
CA ASN A 200 -15.06 22.00 3.92
C ASN A 200 -14.75 20.56 3.42
N ILE A 201 -13.95 19.78 4.16
CA ILE A 201 -13.58 18.39 3.85
C ILE A 201 -13.71 17.45 5.06
N SER A 202 -14.54 17.80 6.05
CA SER A 202 -14.63 17.09 7.33
C SER A 202 -14.96 15.60 7.15
N ALA A 203 -15.96 15.25 6.36
CA ALA A 203 -16.34 13.87 6.10
C ALA A 203 -15.24 13.10 5.34
N TYR A 204 -14.58 13.74 4.37
CA TYR A 204 -13.45 13.16 3.67
C TYR A 204 -12.27 12.89 4.62
N ALA A 205 -11.90 13.88 5.43
CA ALA A 205 -10.83 13.74 6.43
C ALA A 205 -11.13 12.59 7.40
N ALA A 206 -12.37 12.51 7.89
CA ALA A 206 -12.82 11.40 8.76
C ALA A 206 -12.72 10.05 8.05
N SER A 207 -13.13 9.96 6.78
CA SER A 207 -13.01 8.72 6.00
C SER A 207 -11.56 8.27 5.84
N LYS A 208 -10.64 9.20 5.57
CA LYS A 208 -9.20 8.87 5.43
C LYS A 208 -8.52 8.59 6.77
N ALA A 209 -9.00 9.19 7.88
CA ALA A 209 -8.57 8.81 9.23
C ALA A 209 -9.03 7.39 9.59
N ALA A 210 -10.23 6.99 9.16
CA ALA A 210 -10.69 5.61 9.30
C ALA A 210 -9.78 4.63 8.55
N VAL A 211 -9.33 4.95 7.32
CA VAL A 211 -8.37 4.13 6.55
C VAL A 211 -7.04 3.96 7.31
N VAL A 212 -6.54 5.02 7.96
CA VAL A 212 -5.35 4.94 8.82
C VAL A 212 -5.57 3.97 9.99
N SER A 213 -6.72 4.04 10.65
CA SER A 213 -7.07 3.14 11.75
C SER A 213 -7.20 1.68 11.27
N LEU A 214 -7.89 1.44 10.15
CA LEU A 214 -8.01 0.12 9.51
C LEU A 214 -6.63 -0.46 9.17
N THR A 215 -5.71 0.35 8.64
CA THR A 215 -4.34 -0.07 8.34
C THR A 215 -3.63 -0.64 9.55
N ARG A 216 -3.73 0.04 10.69
CA ARG A 216 -3.13 -0.40 11.96
C ARG A 216 -3.79 -1.67 12.52
N ALA A 217 -5.11 -1.77 12.41
CA ALA A 217 -5.85 -2.95 12.83
C ALA A 217 -5.48 -4.17 11.97
N PHE A 218 -5.53 -4.03 10.64
CA PHE A 218 -5.18 -5.10 9.72
C PHE A 218 -3.73 -5.56 9.86
N ALA A 219 -2.79 -4.64 10.10
CA ALA A 219 -1.39 -5.00 10.37
C ALA A 219 -1.25 -5.92 11.58
N ARG A 220 -2.05 -5.71 12.63
CA ARG A 220 -2.06 -6.56 13.83
C ARG A 220 -2.75 -7.90 13.59
N GLU A 221 -3.84 -7.91 12.84
CA GLU A 221 -4.63 -9.11 12.56
C GLU A 221 -3.95 -10.04 11.54
N LEU A 222 -3.30 -9.46 10.52
CA LEU A 222 -2.70 -10.19 9.41
C LEU A 222 -1.19 -10.45 9.60
N GLY A 223 -0.53 -9.69 10.48
CA GLY A 223 0.90 -9.87 10.80
C GLY A 223 1.26 -11.30 11.23
N PRO A 224 0.49 -11.98 12.09
CA PRO A 224 0.72 -13.38 12.43
C PRO A 224 0.67 -14.35 11.23
N LYS A 225 0.03 -13.94 10.13
CA LYS A 225 0.00 -14.68 8.85
C LYS A 225 1.16 -14.31 7.91
N GLY A 226 2.05 -13.40 8.33
CA GLY A 226 3.15 -12.91 7.51
C GLY A 226 2.74 -11.88 6.46
N ILE A 227 1.56 -11.25 6.58
CA ILE A 227 1.07 -10.23 5.65
C ILE A 227 1.31 -8.86 6.26
N ARG A 228 1.96 -7.96 5.51
CA ARG A 228 2.20 -6.58 5.91
C ARG A 228 1.07 -5.68 5.43
N VAL A 229 0.69 -4.70 6.23
CA VAL A 229 -0.34 -3.72 5.86
C VAL A 229 0.15 -2.32 6.21
N ASN A 230 0.26 -1.45 5.21
CA ASN A 230 0.69 -0.06 5.38
C ASN A 230 -0.25 0.90 4.66
N ALA A 231 -0.08 2.19 4.90
CA ALA A 231 -0.79 3.23 4.16
C ALA A 231 0.18 4.26 3.58
N VAL A 232 -0.25 4.91 2.52
CA VAL A 232 0.37 6.13 2.00
C VAL A 232 -0.62 7.27 2.20
N ALA A 233 -0.12 8.41 2.66
CA ALA A 233 -0.90 9.63 2.84
C ALA A 233 -0.40 10.72 1.87
N PRO A 234 -0.92 10.80 0.65
CA PRO A 234 -0.54 11.83 -0.31
C PRO A 234 -1.00 13.22 0.13
N GLY A 235 -0.22 14.24 -0.24
CA GLY A 235 -0.62 15.64 -0.26
C GLY A 235 -1.42 15.99 -1.51
N VAL A 236 -1.19 17.21 -2.02
CA VAL A 236 -1.78 17.64 -3.30
C VAL A 236 -1.02 17.00 -4.43
N ILE A 237 -1.68 16.09 -5.17
CA ILE A 237 -1.13 15.36 -6.30
C ILE A 237 -1.88 15.76 -7.57
N ASP A 238 -1.14 16.08 -8.63
CA ASP A 238 -1.69 16.44 -9.93
C ASP A 238 -2.33 15.21 -10.60
N THR A 239 -3.63 15.11 -10.51
CA THR A 239 -4.42 13.99 -11.05
C THR A 239 -5.64 14.51 -11.79
N PRO A 240 -6.18 13.76 -12.75
CA PRO A 240 -7.46 14.12 -13.38
C PRO A 240 -8.56 14.36 -12.35
N GLY A 241 -8.65 13.57 -11.28
CA GLY A 241 -9.64 13.74 -10.23
C GLY A 241 -9.49 15.05 -9.45
N VAL A 242 -8.27 15.53 -9.21
CA VAL A 242 -8.01 16.85 -8.60
C VAL A 242 -8.33 17.96 -9.60
N GLN A 243 -7.96 17.79 -10.88
CA GLN A 243 -8.29 18.76 -11.94
C GLN A 243 -9.81 18.95 -12.06
N ASP A 244 -10.59 17.87 -12.04
CA ASP A 244 -12.06 17.91 -12.07
C ASP A 244 -12.63 18.69 -10.85
N GLN A 245 -11.93 18.70 -9.73
CA GLN A 245 -12.34 19.38 -8.48
C GLN A 245 -11.82 20.82 -8.33
N LEU A 246 -10.90 21.28 -9.21
CA LEU A 246 -10.31 22.62 -9.09
C LEU A 246 -11.37 23.73 -9.13
N GLY A 247 -12.38 23.62 -10.01
CA GLY A 247 -13.47 24.57 -10.10
C GLY A 247 -14.32 24.63 -8.82
N PRO A 248 -14.88 23.52 -8.36
CA PRO A 248 -15.62 23.42 -7.10
C PRO A 248 -14.80 23.87 -5.87
N LEU A 249 -13.51 23.52 -5.79
CA LEU A 249 -12.62 23.92 -4.70
C LEU A 249 -12.39 25.43 -4.66
N LYS A 250 -12.13 26.05 -5.81
CA LYS A 250 -12.02 27.52 -5.90
C LYS A 250 -13.34 28.21 -5.53
N ALA A 251 -14.46 27.68 -5.99
CA ALA A 251 -15.79 28.23 -5.65
C ALA A 251 -16.11 28.12 -4.15
N SER A 252 -15.59 27.10 -3.44
CA SER A 252 -15.72 26.95 -1.98
C SER A 252 -14.69 27.73 -1.18
N GLY A 253 -13.86 28.57 -1.83
CA GLY A 253 -12.87 29.42 -1.17
C GLY A 253 -11.59 28.68 -0.75
N VAL A 254 -11.34 27.50 -1.28
CA VAL A 254 -10.07 26.78 -1.04
C VAL A 254 -8.99 27.32 -1.95
N ASP A 255 -8.00 27.99 -1.37
CA ASP A 255 -6.81 28.47 -2.08
C ASP A 255 -5.81 27.31 -2.30
N ILE A 256 -5.90 26.72 -3.48
CA ILE A 256 -5.02 25.60 -3.86
C ILE A 256 -3.59 26.09 -4.13
N GLU A 257 -3.44 27.30 -4.68
CA GLU A 257 -2.13 27.87 -5.00
C GLU A 257 -1.32 28.13 -3.73
N SER A 258 -1.96 28.64 -2.67
CA SER A 258 -1.30 28.77 -1.37
C SER A 258 -0.94 27.41 -0.74
N ARG A 259 -1.79 26.39 -0.92
CA ARG A 259 -1.48 25.03 -0.44
C ARG A 259 -0.32 24.38 -1.19
N ILE A 260 -0.18 24.66 -2.48
CA ILE A 260 0.94 24.17 -3.28
C ILE A 260 2.22 24.91 -2.88
N SER A 261 2.17 26.21 -2.73
CA SER A 261 3.33 27.03 -2.35
C SER A 261 3.75 26.84 -0.88
N ALA A 262 2.86 26.32 -0.03
CA ALA A 262 3.14 26.08 1.38
C ALA A 262 3.99 24.81 1.64
N ASN A 263 4.12 23.89 0.68
CA ASN A 263 4.99 22.75 0.92
C ASN A 263 6.47 23.12 0.71
N PRO A 264 7.37 22.65 1.56
CA PRO A 264 8.81 22.98 1.51
C PRO A 264 9.50 22.69 0.17
N LEU A 265 9.03 21.72 -0.60
CA LEU A 265 9.56 21.41 -1.93
C LEU A 265 9.03 22.33 -3.03
N GLY A 266 8.03 23.18 -2.75
CA GLY A 266 7.50 24.21 -3.66
C GLY A 266 6.90 23.66 -4.97
N GLN A 267 6.41 22.42 -4.98
CA GLN A 267 5.90 21.78 -6.20
C GLN A 267 4.65 20.94 -5.93
N VAL A 268 3.81 20.79 -6.94
CA VAL A 268 2.70 19.82 -6.91
C VAL A 268 3.27 18.40 -7.01
N GLY A 269 2.80 17.50 -6.15
CA GLY A 269 3.15 16.10 -6.27
C GLY A 269 2.64 15.50 -7.58
N GLN A 270 3.41 14.57 -8.15
CA GLN A 270 2.99 13.81 -9.31
C GLN A 270 2.52 12.41 -8.88
N PRO A 271 1.60 11.76 -9.63
CA PRO A 271 1.18 10.38 -9.34
C PRO A 271 2.34 9.41 -9.13
N ASP A 272 3.41 9.57 -9.89
CA ASP A 272 4.60 8.74 -9.80
C ASP A 272 5.36 8.90 -8.46
N HIS A 273 5.31 10.05 -7.81
CA HIS A 273 5.91 10.20 -6.47
C HIS A 273 5.24 9.28 -5.45
N VAL A 274 3.92 9.12 -5.55
CA VAL A 274 3.16 8.19 -4.71
C VAL A 274 3.44 6.74 -5.09
N ALA A 275 3.49 6.45 -6.40
CA ALA A 275 3.71 5.11 -6.93
C ALA A 275 5.05 4.52 -6.49
N ARG A 276 6.14 5.31 -6.45
CA ARG A 276 7.46 4.88 -5.95
C ARG A 276 7.41 4.48 -4.48
N VAL A 277 6.66 5.21 -3.66
CA VAL A 277 6.50 4.87 -2.24
C VAL A 277 5.67 3.59 -2.07
N VAL A 278 4.65 3.40 -2.90
CA VAL A 278 3.88 2.14 -2.91
C VAL A 278 4.77 0.97 -3.31
N LEU A 279 5.59 1.11 -4.37
CA LEU A 279 6.57 0.10 -4.79
C LEU A 279 7.51 -0.28 -3.63
N PHE A 280 8.06 0.71 -2.92
CA PHE A 280 8.86 0.46 -1.71
C PHE A 280 8.08 -0.37 -0.69
N LEU A 281 6.84 0.01 -0.37
CA LEU A 281 6.05 -0.65 0.67
C LEU A 281 5.64 -2.09 0.32
N VAL A 282 5.43 -2.40 -0.96
CA VAL A 282 5.06 -3.76 -1.38
C VAL A 282 6.26 -4.67 -1.59
N SER A 283 7.44 -4.11 -1.82
CA SER A 283 8.69 -4.84 -2.06
C SER A 283 9.35 -5.33 -0.77
N ASP A 284 10.40 -6.14 -0.89
CA ASP A 284 11.19 -6.63 0.23
C ASP A 284 12.06 -5.55 0.90
N LEU A 285 12.23 -4.37 0.28
CA LEU A 285 12.81 -3.19 0.92
C LEU A 285 12.06 -2.81 2.21
N ALA A 286 10.75 -3.07 2.27
CA ALA A 286 9.90 -2.80 3.43
C ALA A 286 9.57 -4.06 4.24
N ALA A 287 10.40 -5.11 4.21
CA ALA A 287 10.11 -6.41 4.82
C ALA A 287 9.80 -6.32 6.34
N PHE A 288 10.29 -5.29 7.03
CA PHE A 288 10.02 -5.07 8.47
C PHE A 288 9.17 -3.83 8.75
N VAL A 289 8.40 -3.36 7.75
CA VAL A 289 7.50 -2.21 7.88
C VAL A 289 6.05 -2.68 7.77
N THR A 290 5.27 -2.53 8.86
CA THR A 290 3.83 -2.82 8.89
C THR A 290 3.12 -1.90 9.88
N GLY A 291 1.85 -1.56 9.62
CA GLY A 291 1.04 -0.66 10.43
C GLY A 291 1.41 0.82 10.30
N HIS A 292 2.29 1.17 9.37
CA HIS A 292 2.81 2.52 9.19
C HIS A 292 2.02 3.32 8.16
N VAL A 293 2.07 4.65 8.29
CA VAL A 293 1.51 5.62 7.32
C VAL A 293 2.65 6.48 6.81
N LEU A 294 3.03 6.30 5.54
CA LEU A 294 4.03 7.14 4.91
C LEU A 294 3.36 8.36 4.28
N VAL A 295 3.80 9.54 4.71
CA VAL A 295 3.34 10.82 4.15
C VAL A 295 4.14 11.12 2.88
N VAL A 296 3.44 11.56 1.81
CA VAL A 296 4.04 11.92 0.51
C VAL A 296 3.42 13.25 0.07
N ASP A 297 3.91 14.34 0.63
CA ASP A 297 3.26 15.65 0.54
C ASP A 297 4.24 16.83 0.32
N GLY A 298 5.51 16.54 0.04
CA GLY A 298 6.52 17.59 -0.13
C GLY A 298 6.86 18.35 1.15
N GLY A 299 6.49 17.80 2.33
CA GLY A 299 6.71 18.41 3.64
C GLY A 299 5.58 19.34 4.08
N ALA A 300 4.42 19.33 3.41
CA ALA A 300 3.29 20.21 3.74
C ALA A 300 2.74 20.02 5.16
N THR A 301 2.99 18.87 5.79
CA THR A 301 2.56 18.54 7.16
C THR A 301 3.70 18.40 8.16
N ALA A 302 4.92 18.79 7.80
CA ALA A 302 6.09 18.71 8.67
C ALA A 302 6.09 19.76 9.78
#